data_39683969c669a9d5e98742296e626c3e
#
_entry.id   39683969c669a9d5e98742296e626c3e
#
_cell.length_a   1.000
_cell.length_b   1.000
_cell.length_c   1.000
_cell.angle_alpha   90.00
_cell.angle_beta   90.00
_cell.angle_gamma   90.00
#
_symmetry.space_group_name_H-M   'P 1'
#
loop_
_entity.id
_entity.type
_entity.pdbx_description
1 polymer ?
#
loop_
_entity_poly.entity_id
_entity_poly.type
_entity_poly.pdbx_seq_one_letter_code
_entity_poly.pdbx_strand_id
1 'polypeptide(L)'
;MKKVVQISLALFCLVFFVASCKPKQSAYKSVYEAAKEREMQETSTESTHTVVKDAGTLSPIEVSVRKEKVTPVYHTDAAGLKSFNVVIASLSVKLNAESLKTRMENEGYPVILAQNEQGMYRVIVASYDDRQSAVEKRNEIYEKYSAKGDTDYLRRTYGVPFNDLWILQREY
;
A
#
# COMPACT_ATOMS: atom_id res chain seq x y z
N MET A 1 -28.40 -58.91 -26.45
CA MET A 1 -28.11 -58.80 -24.99
C MET A 1 -26.76 -58.13 -24.71
N LYS A 2 -25.63 -58.43 -25.37
CA LYS A 2 -24.32 -57.85 -25.10
C LYS A 2 -24.26 -56.33 -25.31
N LYS A 3 -24.91 -55.77 -26.33
CA LYS A 3 -24.91 -54.31 -26.60
C LYS A 3 -25.68 -53.46 -25.56
N VAL A 4 -26.78 -54.04 -25.02
CA VAL A 4 -27.57 -53.35 -23.97
C VAL A 4 -26.80 -53.28 -22.65
N VAL A 5 -26.05 -54.30 -22.30
CA VAL A 5 -25.18 -54.32 -21.10
C VAL A 5 -24.04 -53.31 -21.21
N GLN A 6 -23.45 -53.18 -22.40
CA GLN A 6 -22.39 -52.21 -22.64
C GLN A 6 -22.88 -50.75 -22.53
N ILE A 7 -24.09 -50.46 -23.05
CA ILE A 7 -24.68 -49.12 -22.96
C ILE A 7 -25.06 -48.81 -21.52
N SER A 8 -25.60 -49.79 -20.77
CA SER A 8 -25.92 -49.59 -19.34
C SER A 8 -24.68 -49.34 -18.49
N LEU A 9 -23.58 -50.03 -18.77
CA LEU A 9 -22.32 -49.88 -18.05
C LEU A 9 -21.68 -48.47 -18.33
N ALA A 10 -21.74 -48.02 -19.57
CA ALA A 10 -21.28 -46.68 -19.97
C ALA A 10 -22.07 -45.55 -19.31
N LEU A 11 -23.41 -45.73 -19.21
CA LEU A 11 -24.28 -44.73 -18.55
C LEU A 11 -24.05 -44.68 -17.05
N PHE A 12 -23.74 -45.80 -16.41
CA PHE A 12 -23.43 -45.88 -14.97
C PHE A 12 -22.10 -45.20 -14.62
N CYS A 13 -21.10 -45.33 -15.49
CA CYS A 13 -19.82 -44.60 -15.31
C CYS A 13 -19.96 -43.08 -15.44
N LEU A 14 -20.86 -42.61 -16.26
CA LEU A 14 -21.05 -41.18 -16.49
C LEU A 14 -21.69 -40.46 -15.28
N VAL A 15 -22.50 -41.18 -14.48
CA VAL A 15 -23.15 -40.63 -13.28
C VAL A 15 -22.14 -40.46 -12.11
N PHE A 16 -21.05 -41.23 -12.06
CA PHE A 16 -20.04 -41.12 -11.02
C PHE A 16 -19.07 -39.96 -11.20
N PHE A 17 -18.97 -39.40 -12.41
CA PHE A 17 -18.05 -38.28 -12.66
C PHE A 17 -18.59 -36.90 -12.24
N VAL A 18 -19.86 -36.73 -11.99
CA VAL A 18 -20.45 -35.45 -11.56
C VAL A 18 -20.58 -35.29 -10.04
N ALA A 19 -20.19 -36.28 -9.23
CA ALA A 19 -20.33 -36.22 -7.77
C ALA A 19 -19.06 -35.81 -7.02
N SER A 20 -17.96 -35.43 -7.71
CA SER A 20 -16.66 -35.20 -7.06
C SER A 20 -16.05 -33.84 -7.30
N CYS A 21 -16.84 -32.76 -7.25
CA CYS A 21 -16.30 -31.41 -7.09
C CYS A 21 -17.22 -30.57 -6.21
N LYS A 22 -17.24 -30.88 -4.89
CA LYS A 22 -17.55 -29.84 -3.90
C LYS A 22 -16.25 -29.07 -3.69
N PRO A 23 -16.18 -27.77 -4.02
CA PRO A 23 -15.05 -26.97 -3.60
C PRO A 23 -15.06 -26.96 -2.06
N LYS A 24 -14.04 -27.53 -1.43
CA LYS A 24 -13.78 -27.33 -0.02
C LYS A 24 -13.72 -25.82 0.16
N GLN A 25 -14.67 -25.25 0.91
CA GLN A 25 -14.56 -23.87 1.37
C GLN A 25 -13.18 -23.75 2.00
N SER A 26 -12.37 -22.96 1.32
CA SER A 26 -10.94 -22.86 1.50
C SER A 26 -10.63 -22.52 2.96
N ALA A 27 -9.69 -23.22 3.57
CA ALA A 27 -9.05 -22.85 4.83
C ALA A 27 -8.55 -21.39 4.85
N TYR A 28 -8.49 -20.75 3.70
CA TYR A 28 -8.17 -19.35 3.47
C TYR A 28 -9.19 -18.40 4.10
N LYS A 29 -10.48 -18.75 4.14
CA LYS A 29 -11.51 -17.88 4.73
C LYS A 29 -11.39 -17.85 6.27
N SER A 30 -11.11 -18.98 6.90
CA SER A 30 -10.91 -19.05 8.36
C SER A 30 -9.61 -18.37 8.81
N VAL A 31 -8.56 -18.44 8.01
CA VAL A 31 -7.29 -17.72 8.27
C VAL A 31 -7.47 -16.23 8.08
N TYR A 32 -8.24 -15.81 7.07
CA TYR A 32 -8.52 -14.39 6.83
C TYR A 32 -9.40 -13.77 7.93
N GLU A 33 -10.43 -14.49 8.39
CA GLU A 33 -11.28 -14.03 9.49
C GLU A 33 -10.50 -13.99 10.82
N ALA A 34 -9.65 -14.97 11.09
CA ALA A 34 -8.78 -14.96 12.28
C ALA A 34 -7.69 -13.87 12.24
N ALA A 35 -7.18 -13.54 11.06
CA ALA A 35 -6.25 -12.41 10.89
C ALA A 35 -6.96 -11.07 11.11
N LYS A 36 -8.17 -10.93 10.61
CA LYS A 36 -8.99 -9.71 10.77
C LYS A 36 -9.41 -9.48 12.24
N GLU A 37 -9.70 -10.54 12.98
CA GLU A 37 -10.00 -10.43 14.42
C GLU A 37 -8.75 -10.04 15.24
N ARG A 38 -7.56 -10.49 14.85
CA ARG A 38 -6.29 -10.07 15.47
C ARG A 38 -5.99 -8.61 15.20
N GLU A 39 -6.18 -8.15 13.96
CA GLU A 39 -6.01 -6.72 13.61
C GLU A 39 -6.96 -5.82 14.42
N MET A 40 -8.20 -6.27 14.70
CA MET A 40 -9.14 -5.51 15.54
C MET A 40 -8.76 -5.51 17.03
N GLN A 41 -8.04 -6.52 17.52
CA GLN A 41 -7.57 -6.58 18.90
C GLN A 41 -6.25 -5.85 19.12
N GLU A 42 -5.37 -5.80 18.12
CA GLU A 42 -4.09 -5.06 18.21
C GLU A 42 -4.29 -3.55 18.02
N THR A 43 -5.40 -3.09 17.43
CA THR A 43 -5.75 -1.66 17.31
C THR A 43 -6.19 -1.02 18.63
N SER A 44 -6.34 -1.79 19.71
CA SER A 44 -6.75 -1.28 21.04
C SER A 44 -5.59 -0.96 21.98
N THR A 45 -4.34 -1.18 21.56
CA THR A 45 -3.20 -0.89 22.44
C THR A 45 -2.12 -0.19 21.62
N GLU A 46 -1.92 1.06 21.95
CA GLU A 46 -0.80 1.91 21.57
C GLU A 46 -0.91 2.73 20.26
N SER A 47 -1.87 3.68 20.26
CA SER A 47 -1.74 4.93 19.52
C SER A 47 -1.68 6.10 20.49
N THR A 48 -0.47 6.49 20.88
CA THR A 48 -0.27 7.76 21.59
C THR A 48 -0.49 8.90 20.59
N HIS A 49 -1.75 9.32 20.44
CA HIS A 49 -2.11 10.54 19.73
C HIS A 49 -1.70 11.74 20.55
N THR A 50 -0.60 12.37 20.17
CA THR A 50 -0.32 13.74 20.62
C THR A 50 -1.12 14.70 19.75
N VAL A 51 -2.32 15.02 20.17
CA VAL A 51 -3.13 16.12 19.59
C VAL A 51 -2.53 17.44 20.05
N VAL A 52 -1.82 18.13 19.19
CA VAL A 52 -1.51 19.55 19.37
C VAL A 52 -2.55 20.32 18.57
N LYS A 53 -3.54 20.91 19.31
CA LYS A 53 -4.47 21.89 18.76
C LYS A 53 -3.75 23.20 18.56
N ASP A 54 -3.58 23.62 17.32
CA ASP A 54 -3.35 25.02 17.00
C ASP A 54 -4.45 25.53 16.08
N ALA A 55 -4.96 26.70 16.45
CA ALA A 55 -6.20 27.26 15.94
C ALA A 55 -6.01 27.96 14.59
N GLY A 56 -6.88 27.65 13.61
CA GLY A 56 -7.05 28.46 12.41
C GLY A 56 -7.55 27.71 11.18
N THR A 57 -8.87 27.58 11.06
CA THR A 57 -9.67 27.58 9.82
C THR A 57 -9.33 26.58 8.72
N LEU A 58 -10.28 25.70 8.45
CA LEU A 58 -10.43 24.58 7.52
C LEU A 58 -10.14 23.25 8.20
N SER A 59 -11.10 22.33 8.13
CA SER A 59 -10.99 20.98 8.72
C SER A 59 -9.64 20.36 8.38
N PRO A 60 -8.78 20.05 9.35
CA PRO A 60 -7.49 19.44 9.06
C PRO A 60 -7.77 18.05 8.49
N ILE A 61 -7.40 17.79 7.26
CA ILE A 61 -7.19 16.41 6.81
C ILE A 61 -6.12 15.87 7.75
N GLU A 62 -6.49 14.93 8.61
CA GLU A 62 -5.57 14.36 9.60
C GLU A 62 -4.42 13.68 8.85
N VAL A 63 -3.26 14.32 8.86
CA VAL A 63 -2.08 13.83 8.15
C VAL A 63 -1.36 12.84 9.04
N SER A 64 -1.34 11.58 8.65
CA SER A 64 -0.59 10.55 9.35
C SER A 64 0.91 10.86 9.31
N VAL A 65 1.53 10.97 10.50
CA VAL A 65 2.98 11.08 10.66
C VAL A 65 3.49 9.81 11.32
N ARG A 66 4.43 9.13 10.66
CA ARG A 66 5.03 7.89 11.16
C ARG A 66 6.53 8.11 11.35
N LYS A 67 7.06 7.68 12.49
CA LYS A 67 8.48 7.70 12.78
C LYS A 67 9.10 6.41 12.30
N GLU A 68 10.13 6.50 11.48
CA GLU A 68 10.84 5.32 10.99
C GLU A 68 12.32 5.62 10.83
N LYS A 69 13.14 4.62 11.17
CA LYS A 69 14.53 4.60 10.79
C LYS A 69 14.66 4.10 9.36
N VAL A 70 15.17 4.95 8.49
CA VAL A 70 15.33 4.65 7.06
C VAL A 70 16.71 5.04 6.57
N THR A 71 17.22 4.25 5.64
CA THR A 71 18.47 4.50 4.92
C THR A 71 18.19 4.72 3.43
N PRO A 72 18.86 5.67 2.76
CA PRO A 72 18.72 5.84 1.33
C PRO A 72 19.25 4.61 0.60
N VAL A 73 18.54 4.15 -0.43
CA VAL A 73 18.96 3.02 -1.27
C VAL A 73 20.17 3.40 -2.13
N TYR A 74 20.22 4.65 -2.57
CA TYR A 74 21.32 5.19 -3.34
C TYR A 74 22.07 6.26 -2.55
N HIS A 75 23.41 6.19 -2.54
CA HIS A 75 24.26 7.16 -1.82
C HIS A 75 24.05 8.60 -2.34
N THR A 76 23.75 8.76 -3.61
CA THR A 76 23.43 10.07 -4.22
C THR A 76 22.22 10.75 -3.59
N ASP A 77 21.29 9.97 -3.05
CA ASP A 77 20.04 10.48 -2.47
C ASP A 77 20.20 10.87 -0.99
N ALA A 78 21.36 10.53 -0.37
CA ALA A 78 21.56 10.71 1.07
C ALA A 78 21.44 12.17 1.53
N ALA A 79 21.96 13.11 0.75
CA ALA A 79 21.91 14.53 1.05
C ALA A 79 20.48 15.13 0.91
N GLY A 80 19.65 14.49 0.08
CA GLY A 80 18.26 14.89 -0.13
C GLY A 80 17.29 14.37 0.94
N LEU A 81 17.67 13.34 1.70
CA LEU A 81 16.81 12.70 2.70
C LEU A 81 16.88 13.47 4.04
N LYS A 82 15.88 14.31 4.28
CA LYS A 82 15.77 15.20 5.45
C LYS A 82 14.91 14.60 6.57
N SER A 83 14.52 15.44 7.55
CA SER A 83 13.78 15.01 8.74
C SER A 83 12.32 14.61 8.46
N PHE A 84 11.64 15.30 7.52
CA PHE A 84 10.23 15.05 7.19
C PHE A 84 10.06 14.81 5.69
N ASN A 85 9.49 13.67 5.36
CA ASN A 85 9.47 13.14 3.99
C ASN A 85 8.04 12.80 3.58
N VAL A 86 7.63 13.23 2.39
CA VAL A 86 6.32 12.86 1.81
C VAL A 86 6.45 11.51 1.13
N VAL A 87 5.78 10.50 1.66
CA VAL A 87 5.79 9.14 1.13
C VAL A 87 4.50 8.88 0.35
N ILE A 88 4.64 8.39 -0.88
CA ILE A 88 3.50 8.04 -1.75
C ILE A 88 3.24 6.53 -1.82
N ALA A 89 4.25 5.71 -1.49
CA ALA A 89 4.10 4.26 -1.50
C ALA A 89 5.11 3.58 -0.58
N SER A 90 4.70 2.41 -0.07
CA SER A 90 5.51 1.46 0.66
C SER A 90 5.49 0.12 -0.09
N LEU A 91 6.66 -0.37 -0.55
CA LEU A 91 6.77 -1.53 -1.43
C LEU A 91 7.80 -2.52 -0.89
N SER A 92 7.50 -3.82 -1.00
CA SER A 92 8.43 -4.89 -0.59
C SER A 92 9.41 -5.28 -1.70
N VAL A 93 9.06 -5.02 -2.96
CA VAL A 93 9.87 -5.40 -4.12
C VAL A 93 10.61 -4.19 -4.66
N LYS A 94 11.96 -4.26 -4.67
CA LYS A 94 12.84 -3.17 -5.12
C LYS A 94 12.53 -2.72 -6.55
N LEU A 95 12.35 -3.65 -7.48
CA LEU A 95 12.05 -3.35 -8.88
C LEU A 95 10.77 -2.53 -9.04
N ASN A 96 9.74 -2.82 -8.24
CA ASN A 96 8.50 -2.05 -8.25
C ASN A 96 8.71 -0.63 -7.72
N ALA A 97 9.55 -0.48 -6.70
CA ALA A 97 9.91 0.82 -6.14
C ALA A 97 10.72 1.67 -7.14
N GLU A 98 11.68 1.06 -7.84
CA GLU A 98 12.45 1.70 -8.90
C GLU A 98 11.58 2.11 -10.11
N SER A 99 10.64 1.24 -10.50
CA SER A 99 9.69 1.55 -11.58
C SER A 99 8.78 2.73 -11.21
N LEU A 100 8.33 2.79 -9.95
CA LEU A 100 7.54 3.91 -9.46
C LEU A 100 8.38 5.18 -9.34
N LYS A 101 9.64 5.09 -8.86
CA LYS A 101 10.59 6.21 -8.85
C LYS A 101 10.70 6.83 -10.24
N THR A 102 11.04 6.04 -11.26
CA THR A 102 11.18 6.53 -12.64
C THR A 102 9.90 7.21 -13.14
N ARG A 103 8.73 6.65 -12.82
CA ARG A 103 7.45 7.23 -13.21
C ARG A 103 7.21 8.58 -12.56
N MET A 104 7.51 8.73 -11.28
CA MET A 104 7.35 10.00 -10.56
C MET A 104 8.41 11.04 -10.95
N GLU A 105 9.61 10.61 -11.30
CA GLU A 105 10.64 11.49 -11.89
C GLU A 105 10.19 12.07 -13.23
N ASN A 106 9.51 11.28 -14.06
CA ASN A 106 8.91 11.76 -15.32
C ASN A 106 7.75 12.75 -15.07
N GLU A 107 7.08 12.68 -13.91
CA GLU A 107 6.09 13.67 -13.46
C GLU A 107 6.74 14.94 -12.84
N GLY A 108 8.08 15.00 -12.78
CA GLY A 108 8.86 16.14 -12.31
C GLY A 108 9.16 16.16 -10.80
N TYR A 109 9.01 15.05 -10.09
CA TYR A 109 9.35 14.95 -8.68
C TYR A 109 10.80 14.51 -8.45
N PRO A 110 11.52 15.11 -7.49
CA PRO A 110 12.80 14.60 -7.02
C PRO A 110 12.56 13.38 -6.12
N VAL A 111 12.68 12.17 -6.67
CA VAL A 111 12.30 10.96 -5.93
C VAL A 111 13.49 10.32 -5.23
N ILE A 112 13.35 10.11 -3.92
CA ILE A 112 14.29 9.37 -3.08
C ILE A 112 13.69 7.99 -2.80
N LEU A 113 14.48 6.93 -2.99
CA LEU A 113 14.18 5.61 -2.46
C LEU A 113 14.92 5.43 -1.13
N ALA A 114 14.16 5.16 -0.07
CA ALA A 114 14.71 4.78 1.22
C ALA A 114 14.21 3.39 1.63
N GLN A 115 14.98 2.66 2.40
CA GLN A 115 14.62 1.35 2.94
C GLN A 115 14.58 1.41 4.46
N ASN A 116 13.53 0.86 5.07
CA ASN A 116 13.43 0.76 6.52
C ASN A 116 14.05 -0.55 7.04
N GLU A 117 14.10 -0.72 8.37
CA GLU A 117 14.69 -1.89 9.03
C GLU A 117 13.96 -3.21 8.68
N GLN A 118 12.68 -3.17 8.30
CA GLN A 118 11.91 -4.32 7.85
C GLN A 118 12.15 -4.67 6.37
N GLY A 119 13.05 -3.96 5.68
CA GLY A 119 13.35 -4.19 4.27
C GLY A 119 12.34 -3.59 3.29
N MET A 120 11.37 -2.80 3.77
CA MET A 120 10.37 -2.16 2.93
C MET A 120 10.92 -0.88 2.30
N TYR A 121 10.65 -0.68 1.02
CA TYR A 121 11.04 0.50 0.26
C TYR A 121 9.99 1.60 0.42
N ARG A 122 10.45 2.81 0.77
CA ARG A 122 9.64 4.03 0.82
C ARG A 122 9.94 4.86 -0.42
N VAL A 123 8.91 5.16 -1.20
CA VAL A 123 9.02 6.07 -2.36
C VAL A 123 8.67 7.47 -1.88
N ILE A 124 9.69 8.30 -1.75
CA ILE A 124 9.62 9.66 -1.20
C ILE A 124 9.67 10.65 -2.34
N VAL A 125 8.70 11.54 -2.45
CA VAL A 125 8.58 12.53 -3.56
C VAL A 125 8.91 13.95 -3.13
N ALA A 126 9.08 14.19 -1.83
CA ALA A 126 9.54 15.48 -1.29
C ALA A 126 10.13 15.28 0.11
N SER A 127 11.09 16.13 0.51
CA SER A 127 11.82 16.02 1.75
C SER A 127 12.13 17.40 2.31
N TYR A 128 11.84 17.62 3.60
CA TYR A 128 11.95 18.91 4.28
C TYR A 128 12.56 18.75 5.67
N ASP A 129 13.12 19.85 6.18
CA ASP A 129 13.67 19.90 7.54
C ASP A 129 12.57 20.11 8.58
N ASP A 130 11.44 20.71 8.19
CA ASP A 130 10.30 20.99 9.05
C ASP A 130 9.03 20.22 8.61
N ARG A 131 8.17 19.97 9.59
CA ARG A 131 6.92 19.22 9.41
C ARG A 131 5.90 19.99 8.58
N GLN A 132 5.80 21.30 8.76
CA GLN A 132 4.78 22.12 8.13
C GLN A 132 4.91 22.09 6.61
N SER A 133 6.12 22.33 6.09
CA SER A 133 6.41 22.25 4.65
C SER A 133 6.11 20.88 4.06
N ALA A 134 6.40 19.80 4.81
CA ALA A 134 6.09 18.45 4.36
C ALA A 134 4.56 18.21 4.27
N VAL A 135 3.79 18.70 5.25
CA VAL A 135 2.32 18.59 5.26
C VAL A 135 1.71 19.39 4.11
N GLU A 136 2.15 20.62 3.89
CA GLU A 136 1.69 21.46 2.79
C GLU A 136 1.94 20.79 1.44
N LYS A 137 3.15 20.26 1.22
CA LYS A 137 3.49 19.56 -0.02
C LYS A 137 2.70 18.26 -0.19
N ARG A 138 2.47 17.51 0.87
CA ARG A 138 1.61 16.32 0.85
C ARG A 138 0.19 16.68 0.40
N ASN A 139 -0.39 17.75 0.93
CA ASN A 139 -1.73 18.20 0.58
C ASN A 139 -1.79 18.70 -0.87
N GLU A 140 -0.79 19.48 -1.33
CA GLU A 140 -0.67 19.89 -2.74
C GLU A 140 -0.67 18.67 -3.69
N ILE A 141 0.11 17.63 -3.37
CA ILE A 141 0.17 16.41 -4.18
C ILE A 141 -1.18 15.69 -4.17
N TYR A 142 -1.81 15.56 -3.00
CA TYR A 142 -3.13 14.94 -2.86
C TYR A 142 -4.17 15.65 -3.73
N GLU A 143 -4.28 16.98 -3.63
CA GLU A 143 -5.21 17.79 -4.40
C GLU A 143 -4.94 17.67 -5.90
N LYS A 144 -3.68 17.80 -6.32
CA LYS A 144 -3.26 17.68 -7.73
C LYS A 144 -3.73 16.36 -8.36
N TYR A 145 -3.55 15.24 -7.66
CA TYR A 145 -3.91 13.93 -8.21
C TYR A 145 -5.39 13.60 -8.04
N SER A 146 -6.02 14.01 -6.95
CA SER A 146 -7.47 13.87 -6.77
C SER A 146 -8.28 14.58 -7.85
N ALA A 147 -7.78 15.71 -8.36
CA ALA A 147 -8.40 16.44 -9.46
C ALA A 147 -8.28 15.73 -10.82
N LYS A 148 -7.33 14.78 -10.98
CA LYS A 148 -7.11 14.05 -12.25
C LYS A 148 -8.05 12.86 -12.45
N GLY A 149 -8.59 12.29 -11.36
CA GLY A 149 -9.49 11.15 -11.44
C GLY A 149 -9.62 10.38 -10.13
N ASP A 150 -10.36 9.29 -10.18
CA ASP A 150 -10.54 8.40 -9.04
C ASP A 150 -9.31 7.53 -8.74
N THR A 151 -9.33 6.84 -7.62
CA THR A 151 -8.22 5.99 -7.16
C THR A 151 -7.87 4.87 -8.13
N ASP A 152 -8.85 4.33 -8.87
CA ASP A 152 -8.63 3.27 -9.84
C ASP A 152 -7.97 3.79 -11.12
N TYR A 153 -8.39 4.96 -11.58
CA TYR A 153 -7.70 5.65 -12.67
C TYR A 153 -6.26 5.98 -12.30
N LEU A 154 -6.06 6.57 -11.11
CA LEU A 154 -4.72 6.94 -10.64
C LEU A 154 -3.80 5.72 -10.49
N ARG A 155 -4.29 4.61 -9.95
CA ARG A 155 -3.53 3.37 -9.82
C ARG A 155 -3.13 2.79 -11.18
N ARG A 156 -4.03 2.78 -12.16
CA ARG A 156 -3.72 2.29 -13.51
C ARG A 156 -2.71 3.18 -14.24
N THR A 157 -2.84 4.50 -14.08
CA THR A 157 -2.03 5.48 -14.83
C THR A 157 -0.66 5.69 -14.17
N TYR A 158 -0.64 5.87 -12.85
CA TYR A 158 0.57 6.25 -12.10
C TYR A 158 1.16 5.12 -11.24
N GLY A 159 0.43 4.02 -11.06
CA GLY A 159 0.83 2.89 -10.23
C GLY A 159 0.51 3.06 -8.74
N VAL A 160 -0.02 4.22 -8.33
CA VAL A 160 -0.43 4.53 -6.94
C VAL A 160 -1.76 5.28 -6.94
N PRO A 161 -2.63 5.07 -5.94
CA PRO A 161 -3.95 5.71 -5.86
C PRO A 161 -3.91 7.14 -5.29
N PHE A 162 -2.79 7.59 -4.71
CA PHE A 162 -2.58 8.88 -4.03
C PHE A 162 -3.58 9.21 -2.91
N ASN A 163 -4.32 8.23 -2.39
CA ASN A 163 -5.28 8.40 -1.29
C ASN A 163 -4.69 8.15 0.10
N ASP A 164 -3.52 7.53 0.18
CA ASP A 164 -2.82 7.22 1.43
C ASP A 164 -1.41 7.82 1.42
N LEU A 165 -1.33 9.15 1.28
CA LEU A 165 -0.08 9.88 1.40
C LEU A 165 0.17 10.19 2.88
N TRP A 166 1.39 9.94 3.35
CA TRP A 166 1.76 10.17 4.74
C TRP A 166 3.14 10.82 4.88
N ILE A 167 3.43 11.33 6.08
CA ILE A 167 4.71 11.95 6.40
C ILE A 167 5.56 10.95 7.18
N LEU A 168 6.74 10.65 6.66
CA LEU A 168 7.77 9.92 7.36
C LEU A 168 8.64 10.93 8.13
N GLN A 169 8.65 10.84 9.44
CA GLN A 169 9.63 11.50 10.30
C GLN A 169 10.82 10.55 10.45
N ARG A 170 11.98 10.97 9.94
CA ARG A 170 13.19 10.16 9.99
C ARG A 170 13.74 10.09 11.41
N GLU A 171 14.04 8.86 11.86
CA GLU A 171 14.84 8.58 13.04
C GLU A 171 16.29 8.28 12.64
N TYR A 172 17.26 8.70 13.49
CA TYR A 172 18.70 8.56 13.25
C TYR A 172 19.31 7.43 14.08
#